data_8c54487fa0585adc6a7a32fb619f3dca
#
_entry.id   8c54487fa0585adc6a7a32fb619f3dca
#
_cell.length_a   1.000
_cell.length_b   1.000
_cell.length_c   1.000
_cell.angle_alpha   90.00
_cell.angle_beta   90.00
_cell.angle_gamma   90.00
#
_symmetry.space_group_name_H-M   'P 1'
#
loop_
_entity.id
_entity.type
_entity.pdbx_description
1 polymer ?
#
loop_
_entity_poly.entity_id
_entity_poly.type
_entity_poly.pdbx_seq_one_letter_code
_entity_poly.pdbx_strand_id
1 'polypeptide(L)'
;MSAKPRQGYKKRNLAVLAAMAVIAVPLYSGWSTPAPEGTSYISPPSTVTGLRMLYDLTYLKDGEIVHEQTILDEQIRMIREAKEFILADIFLYNDYYDTEKYQYPASTRRLTDALIAQKQKYPELKAYLITDEINNSYGSELNAQFRELEENGIRVIVTDLGKVRDSNPLYAAYYRAYFRHLGTGEDGWLKNPFGDNGPDVNLRNYLRLLNFKANHRKVLITDGGAIVSSANPHDASSWHSNIAFQFSGEAVKYLLGAEKAVAAFSGVQIEDVEYRPGPTEVRPDTEVLVLTEDKIRDKILENIKSAAEGDRIDLGMFYLAHREIINQLILAADRGVEVRIILDPNKDAFGFEKNGIPNRQAAAEFLEKSGGKIQVRWYLTHGEQYHTKIIGIHKKDETVLIGGSAN
;
A
#
# COMPACT_ATOMS: atom_id res chain seq x y z
N MET A 1 6.10 32.98 64.43
CA MET A 1 6.18 33.11 62.94
C MET A 1 6.03 31.74 62.31
N SER A 2 4.88 31.45 61.72
CA SER A 2 4.47 30.15 61.24
C SER A 2 4.91 30.00 59.80
N ALA A 3 5.71 28.98 59.52
CA ALA A 3 6.15 28.60 58.16
C ALA A 3 5.05 27.79 57.47
N LYS A 4 4.27 28.42 56.60
CA LYS A 4 3.42 27.72 55.61
C LYS A 4 3.88 28.09 54.21
N PRO A 5 4.81 27.32 53.58
CA PRO A 5 4.76 27.24 52.15
C PRO A 5 5.08 25.85 51.53
N ARG A 6 5.21 24.74 52.29
CA ARG A 6 5.59 23.43 51.69
C ARG A 6 4.49 22.68 50.94
N GLN A 7 3.22 22.98 51.20
CA GLN A 7 2.11 22.26 50.59
C GLN A 7 1.80 22.70 49.14
N GLY A 8 2.04 23.97 48.81
CA GLY A 8 1.85 24.51 47.44
C GLY A 8 2.88 23.98 46.45
N TYR A 9 4.13 23.83 46.85
CA TYR A 9 5.20 23.26 46.00
C TYR A 9 4.97 21.79 45.65
N LYS A 10 4.52 20.99 46.62
CA LYS A 10 4.19 19.55 46.37
C LYS A 10 3.05 19.40 45.38
N LYS A 11 1.97 20.21 45.50
CA LYS A 11 0.83 20.17 44.57
C LYS A 11 1.24 20.65 43.17
N ARG A 12 2.07 21.69 43.05
CA ARG A 12 2.59 22.15 41.77
C ARG A 12 3.49 21.11 41.10
N ASN A 13 4.37 20.47 41.82
CA ASN A 13 5.25 19.43 41.29
C ASN A 13 4.47 18.18 40.91
N LEU A 14 3.44 17.79 41.63
CA LEU A 14 2.55 16.71 41.28
C LEU A 14 1.77 17.01 40.01
N ALA A 15 1.28 18.23 39.85
CA ALA A 15 0.59 18.66 38.64
C ALA A 15 1.52 18.68 37.41
N VAL A 16 2.78 19.11 37.59
CA VAL A 16 3.80 19.07 36.52
C VAL A 16 4.14 17.62 36.14
N LEU A 17 4.32 16.73 37.13
CA LEU A 17 4.56 15.30 36.86
C LEU A 17 3.37 14.64 36.16
N ALA A 18 2.15 14.95 36.58
CA ALA A 18 0.94 14.45 35.91
C ALA A 18 0.86 14.97 34.45
N ALA A 19 1.13 16.25 34.22
CA ALA A 19 1.16 16.82 32.87
C ALA A 19 2.25 16.17 32.00
N MET A 20 3.45 15.93 32.56
CA MET A 20 4.51 15.22 31.86
C MET A 20 4.12 13.76 31.56
N ALA A 21 3.45 13.07 32.48
CA ALA A 21 2.97 11.71 32.26
C ALA A 21 1.90 11.64 31.15
N VAL A 22 0.97 12.60 31.14
CA VAL A 22 -0.05 12.72 30.06
C VAL A 22 0.60 12.89 28.69
N ILE A 23 1.78 13.52 28.61
CA ILE A 23 2.52 13.69 27.36
C ILE A 23 3.42 12.47 27.06
N ALA A 24 4.20 12.03 28.03
CA ALA A 24 5.26 11.04 27.82
C ALA A 24 4.73 9.61 27.65
N VAL A 25 3.69 9.23 28.39
CA VAL A 25 3.14 7.85 28.34
C VAL A 25 2.54 7.52 26.98
N PRO A 26 1.69 8.37 26.36
CA PRO A 26 1.23 8.13 25.00
C PRO A 26 2.36 8.03 23.99
N LEU A 27 3.34 8.92 24.02
CA LEU A 27 4.48 8.92 23.10
C LEU A 27 5.30 7.64 23.22
N TYR A 28 5.60 7.20 24.43
CA TYR A 28 6.31 5.93 24.65
C TYR A 28 5.53 4.74 24.10
N SER A 29 4.22 4.67 24.36
CA SER A 29 3.37 3.59 23.84
C SER A 29 3.29 3.58 22.30
N GLY A 30 3.30 4.75 21.66
CA GLY A 30 3.31 4.88 20.20
C GLY A 30 4.59 4.36 19.56
N TRP A 31 5.72 4.66 20.17
CA TRP A 31 7.04 4.24 19.68
C TRP A 31 7.29 2.74 19.80
N SER A 32 6.67 2.08 20.76
CA SER A 32 6.89 0.67 21.09
C SER A 32 5.87 -0.29 20.50
N THR A 33 4.89 0.18 19.69
CA THR A 33 3.88 -0.70 19.10
C THR A 33 4.50 -1.61 18.03
N PRO A 34 4.55 -2.94 18.25
CA PRO A 34 5.10 -3.87 17.26
C PRO A 34 4.15 -4.01 16.06
N ALA A 35 4.66 -4.53 14.95
CA ALA A 35 3.81 -5.02 13.87
C ALA A 35 2.97 -6.22 14.35
N PRO A 36 1.74 -6.42 13.85
CA PRO A 36 0.97 -7.62 14.16
C PRO A 36 1.74 -8.89 13.77
N GLU A 37 1.53 -9.97 14.53
CA GLU A 37 2.19 -11.24 14.29
C GLU A 37 1.94 -11.75 12.85
N GLY A 38 2.99 -12.26 12.20
CA GLY A 38 2.94 -12.78 10.83
C GLY A 38 2.90 -11.73 9.73
N THR A 39 2.81 -10.43 10.05
CA THR A 39 2.72 -9.37 9.02
C THR A 39 4.08 -8.88 8.52
N SER A 40 5.12 -8.84 9.36
CA SER A 40 6.49 -8.52 8.95
C SER A 40 7.21 -9.81 8.57
N TYR A 41 7.27 -10.12 7.28
CA TYR A 41 7.66 -11.43 6.79
C TYR A 41 8.62 -11.33 5.59
N ILE A 42 9.57 -12.26 5.54
CA ILE A 42 10.39 -12.58 4.37
C ILE A 42 10.30 -14.08 4.12
N SER A 43 9.88 -14.47 2.90
CA SER A 43 9.83 -15.89 2.53
C SER A 43 11.22 -16.44 2.22
N PRO A 44 11.41 -17.78 2.29
CA PRO A 44 12.52 -18.40 1.58
C PRO A 44 12.45 -18.07 0.09
N PRO A 45 13.60 -18.04 -0.62
CA PRO A 45 13.63 -18.02 -2.07
C PRO A 45 12.87 -19.22 -2.63
N SER A 46 12.04 -18.98 -3.63
CA SER A 46 11.20 -20.02 -4.23
C SER A 46 11.28 -19.96 -5.74
N THR A 47 11.44 -21.11 -6.37
CA THR A 47 11.27 -21.22 -7.81
C THR A 47 9.82 -20.92 -8.17
N VAL A 48 9.61 -20.22 -9.27
CA VAL A 48 8.29 -19.83 -9.74
C VAL A 48 8.06 -20.26 -11.17
N THR A 49 6.80 -20.26 -11.52
CA THR A 49 6.36 -20.54 -12.87
C THR A 49 5.44 -19.43 -13.35
N GLY A 50 5.41 -19.22 -14.64
CA GLY A 50 4.55 -18.20 -15.23
C GLY A 50 4.86 -16.77 -14.77
N LEU A 51 6.09 -16.49 -14.27
CA LEU A 51 6.45 -15.14 -13.85
C LEU A 51 6.34 -14.17 -15.02
N ARG A 52 5.48 -13.18 -14.84
CA ARG A 52 5.27 -12.08 -15.79
C ARG A 52 5.29 -10.76 -15.03
N MET A 53 5.96 -9.77 -15.61
CA MET A 53 5.79 -8.39 -15.21
C MET A 53 4.71 -7.77 -16.09
N LEU A 54 3.69 -7.20 -15.47
CA LEU A 54 2.62 -6.43 -16.10
C LEU A 54 2.80 -4.96 -15.78
N TYR A 55 2.32 -4.12 -16.67
CA TYR A 55 2.35 -2.68 -16.46
C TYR A 55 1.16 -2.02 -17.14
N ASP A 56 0.67 -0.96 -16.53
CA ASP A 56 -0.24 0.00 -17.11
C ASP A 56 0.55 1.29 -17.34
N LEU A 57 0.47 1.85 -18.53
CA LEU A 57 1.11 3.10 -18.88
C LEU A 57 0.07 4.09 -19.41
N THR A 58 0.24 5.34 -19.04
CA THR A 58 -0.39 6.47 -19.72
C THR A 58 0.68 7.26 -20.44
N TYR A 59 0.53 7.41 -21.74
CA TYR A 59 1.54 8.04 -22.60
C TYR A 59 0.92 8.72 -23.82
N LEU A 60 1.68 9.61 -24.42
CA LEU A 60 1.29 10.29 -25.66
C LEU A 60 1.74 9.46 -26.87
N LYS A 61 0.81 9.12 -27.75
CA LYS A 61 1.06 8.46 -29.03
C LYS A 61 0.32 9.18 -30.15
N ASP A 62 1.04 9.62 -31.16
CA ASP A 62 0.49 10.31 -32.35
C ASP A 62 -0.38 11.53 -32.00
N GLY A 63 -0.11 12.20 -30.88
CA GLY A 63 -0.85 13.37 -30.39
C GLY A 63 -2.05 13.03 -29.49
N GLU A 64 -2.36 11.76 -29.27
CA GLU A 64 -3.44 11.30 -28.40
C GLU A 64 -2.89 10.64 -27.12
N ILE A 65 -3.61 10.81 -26.01
CA ILE A 65 -3.27 10.17 -24.74
C ILE A 65 -3.82 8.74 -24.77
N VAL A 66 -2.93 7.76 -24.57
CA VAL A 66 -3.27 6.34 -24.49
C VAL A 66 -3.21 5.89 -23.04
N HIS A 67 -4.25 5.21 -22.57
CA HIS A 67 -4.33 4.60 -21.24
C HIS A 67 -4.41 3.08 -21.36
N GLU A 68 -3.54 2.36 -20.69
CA GLU A 68 -3.55 0.91 -20.60
C GLU A 68 -4.17 0.45 -19.27
N GLN A 69 -4.89 -0.67 -19.29
CA GLN A 69 -5.49 -1.31 -18.09
C GLN A 69 -5.20 -2.82 -18.05
N THR A 70 -4.01 -3.19 -18.44
CA THR A 70 -3.56 -4.59 -18.55
C THR A 70 -3.64 -5.31 -17.21
N ILE A 71 -3.33 -4.64 -16.10
CA ILE A 71 -3.31 -5.23 -14.75
C ILE A 71 -4.73 -5.59 -14.32
N LEU A 72 -5.69 -4.68 -14.46
CA LEU A 72 -7.09 -4.95 -14.09
C LEU A 72 -7.69 -6.06 -14.97
N ASP A 73 -7.42 -6.04 -16.27
CA ASP A 73 -7.91 -7.05 -17.20
C ASP A 73 -7.37 -8.44 -16.83
N GLU A 74 -6.10 -8.54 -16.44
CA GLU A 74 -5.50 -9.79 -16.00
C GLU A 74 -6.05 -10.25 -14.64
N GLN A 75 -6.29 -9.33 -13.69
CA GLN A 75 -6.97 -9.67 -12.43
C GLN A 75 -8.37 -10.24 -12.68
N ILE A 76 -9.16 -9.62 -13.57
CA ILE A 76 -10.49 -10.09 -13.95
C ILE A 76 -10.39 -11.47 -14.63
N ARG A 77 -9.39 -11.68 -15.48
CA ARG A 77 -9.16 -12.99 -16.12
C ARG A 77 -8.89 -14.07 -15.07
N MET A 78 -7.99 -13.82 -14.11
CA MET A 78 -7.67 -14.76 -13.03
C MET A 78 -8.90 -15.07 -12.17
N ILE A 79 -9.73 -14.08 -11.85
CA ILE A 79 -10.98 -14.27 -11.12
C ILE A 79 -11.92 -15.20 -11.90
N ARG A 80 -12.10 -14.98 -13.20
CA ARG A 80 -12.98 -15.80 -14.07
C ARG A 80 -12.50 -17.24 -14.24
N GLU A 81 -11.22 -17.51 -14.04
CA GLU A 81 -10.60 -18.84 -14.12
C GLU A 81 -10.59 -19.58 -12.79
N ALA A 82 -10.72 -18.87 -11.66
CA ALA A 82 -10.71 -19.44 -10.31
C ALA A 82 -11.89 -20.39 -10.08
N LYS A 83 -11.64 -21.53 -9.43
CA LYS A 83 -12.66 -22.56 -9.15
C LYS A 83 -12.74 -22.94 -7.67
N GLU A 84 -11.64 -22.82 -6.94
CA GLU A 84 -11.56 -23.24 -5.55
C GLU A 84 -11.62 -22.03 -4.61
N PHE A 85 -10.81 -21.01 -4.86
CA PHE A 85 -10.82 -19.81 -4.03
C PHE A 85 -10.36 -18.54 -4.75
N ILE A 86 -10.79 -17.40 -4.20
CA ILE A 86 -10.31 -16.06 -4.51
C ILE A 86 -10.04 -15.36 -3.17
N LEU A 87 -8.84 -14.81 -3.01
CA LEU A 87 -8.48 -13.90 -1.92
C LEU A 87 -7.88 -12.63 -2.52
N ALA A 88 -8.56 -11.52 -2.34
CA ALA A 88 -8.07 -10.21 -2.74
C ALA A 88 -7.77 -9.37 -1.48
N ASP A 89 -6.63 -8.67 -1.44
CA ASP A 89 -6.32 -7.64 -0.45
C ASP A 89 -6.04 -6.33 -1.19
N ILE A 90 -6.97 -5.37 -1.07
CA ILE A 90 -7.03 -4.19 -1.93
C ILE A 90 -7.22 -2.93 -1.08
N PHE A 91 -6.26 -2.00 -1.18
CA PHE A 91 -6.28 -0.74 -0.46
C PHE A 91 -7.44 0.17 -0.86
N LEU A 92 -7.53 0.59 -2.14
CA LEU A 92 -8.63 1.42 -2.64
C LEU A 92 -9.58 0.58 -3.49
N TYR A 93 -10.81 0.48 -3.02
CA TYR A 93 -11.90 -0.25 -3.62
C TYR A 93 -13.21 0.56 -3.50
N ASN A 94 -13.29 1.65 -4.25
CA ASN A 94 -14.44 2.53 -4.28
C ASN A 94 -14.46 3.35 -5.57
N ASP A 95 -15.57 4.03 -5.82
CA ASP A 95 -15.85 4.88 -6.98
C ASP A 95 -16.02 6.37 -6.58
N TYR A 96 -15.42 6.78 -5.45
CA TYR A 96 -15.56 8.14 -4.93
C TYR A 96 -14.67 9.12 -5.68
N TYR A 97 -15.25 9.95 -6.54
CA TYR A 97 -14.60 11.06 -7.23
C TYR A 97 -15.63 12.06 -7.74
N ASP A 98 -15.19 13.24 -8.16
CA ASP A 98 -16.05 14.28 -8.75
C ASP A 98 -16.49 13.87 -10.17
N THR A 99 -17.66 13.24 -10.27
CA THR A 99 -18.23 12.73 -11.53
C THR A 99 -18.77 13.83 -12.44
N GLU A 100 -18.90 15.06 -11.95
CA GLU A 100 -19.29 16.22 -12.77
C GLU A 100 -18.10 16.73 -13.58
N LYS A 101 -16.87 16.64 -13.04
CA LYS A 101 -15.65 17.12 -13.68
C LYS A 101 -14.88 16.05 -14.43
N TYR A 102 -14.92 14.79 -13.95
CA TYR A 102 -14.09 13.72 -14.47
C TYR A 102 -14.92 12.51 -14.84
N GLN A 103 -14.45 11.77 -15.83
CA GLN A 103 -15.02 10.48 -16.21
C GLN A 103 -13.89 9.45 -16.28
N TYR A 104 -13.89 8.54 -15.33
CA TYR A 104 -12.94 7.44 -15.26
C TYR A 104 -13.63 6.11 -15.61
N PRO A 105 -12.87 5.10 -16.07
CA PRO A 105 -13.41 3.74 -16.22
C PRO A 105 -13.95 3.22 -14.88
N ALA A 106 -15.08 2.51 -14.92
CA ALA A 106 -15.71 1.90 -13.76
C ALA A 106 -14.93 0.66 -13.27
N SER A 107 -13.69 0.83 -12.85
CA SER A 107 -12.77 -0.25 -12.51
C SER A 107 -13.25 -1.05 -11.31
N THR A 108 -13.76 -0.36 -10.27
CA THR A 108 -14.31 -0.99 -9.06
C THR A 108 -15.52 -1.84 -9.41
N ARG A 109 -16.44 -1.34 -10.23
CA ARG A 109 -17.63 -2.08 -10.67
C ARG A 109 -17.27 -3.31 -11.48
N ARG A 110 -16.33 -3.18 -12.42
CA ARG A 110 -15.85 -4.30 -13.26
C ARG A 110 -15.29 -5.44 -12.41
N LEU A 111 -14.51 -5.13 -11.38
CA LEU A 111 -13.97 -6.14 -10.47
C LEU A 111 -15.06 -6.78 -9.61
N THR A 112 -15.98 -5.97 -9.07
CA THR A 112 -17.14 -6.43 -8.29
C THR A 112 -17.98 -7.41 -9.10
N ASP A 113 -18.34 -7.06 -10.33
CA ASP A 113 -19.11 -7.92 -11.23
C ASP A 113 -18.41 -9.23 -11.53
N ALA A 114 -17.09 -9.20 -11.73
CA ALA A 114 -16.32 -10.42 -11.98
C ALA A 114 -16.31 -11.36 -10.76
N LEU A 115 -16.14 -10.81 -9.56
CA LEU A 115 -16.16 -11.58 -8.30
C LEU A 115 -17.53 -12.22 -8.08
N ILE A 116 -18.63 -11.46 -8.23
CA ILE A 116 -20.00 -11.95 -8.05
C ILE A 116 -20.32 -13.00 -9.08
N ALA A 117 -20.05 -12.75 -10.36
CA ALA A 117 -20.32 -13.70 -11.43
C ALA A 117 -19.58 -15.03 -11.22
N GLN A 118 -18.33 -14.99 -10.75
CA GLN A 118 -17.56 -16.19 -10.49
C GLN A 118 -18.10 -16.97 -9.29
N LYS A 119 -18.47 -16.27 -8.22
CA LYS A 119 -19.10 -16.89 -7.05
C LYS A 119 -20.46 -17.52 -7.37
N GLN A 120 -21.27 -16.87 -8.20
CA GLN A 120 -22.55 -17.42 -8.65
C GLN A 120 -22.34 -18.66 -9.55
N LYS A 121 -21.31 -18.64 -10.42
CA LYS A 121 -20.96 -19.78 -11.28
C LYS A 121 -20.45 -20.98 -10.49
N TYR A 122 -19.70 -20.73 -9.39
CA TYR A 122 -19.16 -21.76 -8.50
C TYR A 122 -19.59 -21.48 -7.06
N PRO A 123 -20.77 -21.93 -6.61
CA PRO A 123 -21.30 -21.62 -5.27
C PRO A 123 -20.38 -22.07 -4.13
N GLU A 124 -19.58 -23.12 -4.30
CA GLU A 124 -18.63 -23.63 -3.29
C GLU A 124 -17.30 -22.86 -3.26
N LEU A 125 -17.04 -22.00 -4.25
CA LEU A 125 -15.83 -21.19 -4.31
C LEU A 125 -15.71 -20.32 -3.04
N LYS A 126 -14.55 -20.34 -2.40
CA LYS A 126 -14.25 -19.51 -1.23
C LYS A 126 -13.77 -18.14 -1.69
N ALA A 127 -14.49 -17.08 -1.37
CA ALA A 127 -14.18 -15.74 -1.83
C ALA A 127 -14.05 -14.74 -0.67
N TYR A 128 -12.92 -14.04 -0.63
CA TYR A 128 -12.57 -13.06 0.41
C TYR A 128 -12.06 -11.79 -0.23
N LEU A 129 -12.55 -10.66 0.27
CA LEU A 129 -11.99 -9.33 0.01
C LEU A 129 -11.50 -8.74 1.34
N ILE A 130 -10.18 -8.62 1.50
CA ILE A 130 -9.57 -7.83 2.57
C ILE A 130 -9.42 -6.41 2.02
N THR A 131 -9.75 -5.40 2.81
CA THR A 131 -9.69 -4.02 2.35
C THR A 131 -9.46 -3.04 3.50
N ASP A 132 -9.19 -1.79 3.17
CA ASP A 132 -8.87 -0.75 4.14
C ASP A 132 -10.12 0.03 4.60
N GLU A 133 -10.08 0.58 5.82
CA GLU A 133 -11.15 1.40 6.39
C GLU A 133 -11.43 2.69 5.58
N ILE A 134 -10.52 3.12 4.72
CA ILE A 134 -10.74 4.28 3.84
C ILE A 134 -11.97 4.09 2.95
N ASN A 135 -12.26 2.85 2.54
CA ASN A 135 -13.35 2.52 1.63
C ASN A 135 -14.74 2.56 2.31
N ASN A 136 -14.80 2.57 3.63
CA ASN A 136 -16.02 2.84 4.39
C ASN A 136 -15.94 4.19 5.13
N SER A 137 -15.06 5.08 4.69
CA SER A 137 -14.82 6.41 5.24
C SER A 137 -14.57 6.37 6.77
N TYR A 138 -13.76 5.38 7.20
CA TYR A 138 -13.39 5.15 8.61
C TYR A 138 -14.60 4.90 9.52
N GLY A 139 -15.61 4.19 8.99
CA GLY A 139 -16.81 3.78 9.72
C GLY A 139 -17.96 4.78 9.68
N SER A 140 -17.98 5.72 8.72
CA SER A 140 -19.11 6.63 8.51
C SER A 140 -20.28 5.99 7.79
N GLU A 141 -20.01 5.04 6.89
CA GLU A 141 -21.03 4.35 6.12
C GLU A 141 -20.56 2.96 5.70
N LEU A 142 -21.49 2.03 5.61
CA LEU A 142 -21.24 0.74 4.99
C LEU A 142 -21.21 0.92 3.47
N ASN A 143 -20.06 0.71 2.85
CA ASN A 143 -19.89 0.78 1.39
C ASN A 143 -20.90 -0.15 0.69
N ALA A 144 -21.69 0.40 -0.25
CA ALA A 144 -22.76 -0.35 -0.93
C ALA A 144 -22.21 -1.57 -1.70
N GLN A 145 -21.01 -1.46 -2.28
CA GLN A 145 -20.37 -2.57 -2.97
C GLN A 145 -19.94 -3.69 -2.01
N PHE A 146 -19.54 -3.36 -0.77
CA PHE A 146 -19.23 -4.38 0.24
C PHE A 146 -20.49 -5.16 0.63
N ARG A 147 -21.61 -4.48 0.80
CA ARG A 147 -22.88 -5.14 1.07
C ARG A 147 -23.28 -6.06 -0.08
N GLU A 148 -23.17 -5.59 -1.32
CA GLU A 148 -23.47 -6.40 -2.51
C GLU A 148 -22.59 -7.65 -2.59
N LEU A 149 -21.29 -7.53 -2.30
CA LEU A 149 -20.38 -8.68 -2.25
C LEU A 149 -20.80 -9.69 -1.17
N GLU A 150 -21.11 -9.22 0.03
CA GLU A 150 -21.55 -10.09 1.14
C GLU A 150 -22.87 -10.79 0.86
N GLU A 151 -23.85 -10.09 0.27
CA GLU A 151 -25.14 -10.65 -0.16
C GLU A 151 -24.95 -11.76 -1.23
N ASN A 152 -23.87 -11.70 -2.00
CA ASN A 152 -23.50 -12.73 -2.96
C ASN A 152 -22.51 -13.79 -2.43
N GLY A 153 -22.30 -13.84 -1.09
CA GLY A 153 -21.48 -14.86 -0.45
C GLY A 153 -19.97 -14.66 -0.56
N ILE A 154 -19.54 -13.43 -0.82
CA ILE A 154 -18.12 -13.01 -0.78
C ILE A 154 -17.87 -12.31 0.55
N ARG A 155 -16.97 -12.84 1.36
CA ARG A 155 -16.72 -12.28 2.69
C ARG A 155 -15.81 -11.06 2.62
N VAL A 156 -16.29 -9.91 3.08
CA VAL A 156 -15.50 -8.68 3.18
C VAL A 156 -14.88 -8.56 4.57
N ILE A 157 -13.59 -8.25 4.61
CA ILE A 157 -12.79 -8.09 5.83
C ILE A 157 -12.17 -6.70 5.81
N VAL A 158 -12.71 -5.80 6.60
CA VAL A 158 -12.12 -4.48 6.79
C VAL A 158 -10.97 -4.57 7.78
N THR A 159 -9.78 -4.16 7.36
CA THR A 159 -8.56 -4.26 8.16
C THR A 159 -8.67 -3.43 9.44
N ASP A 160 -8.37 -4.03 10.61
CA ASP A 160 -8.29 -3.30 11.88
C ASP A 160 -7.03 -2.44 11.97
N LEU A 161 -7.11 -1.22 11.47
CA LEU A 161 -6.00 -0.26 11.48
C LEU A 161 -5.56 0.13 12.91
N GLY A 162 -6.38 -0.16 13.93
CA GLY A 162 -6.00 0.03 15.33
C GLY A 162 -4.81 -0.83 15.76
N LYS A 163 -4.61 -1.98 15.12
CA LYS A 163 -3.53 -2.95 15.40
C LYS A 163 -2.28 -2.73 14.53
N VAL A 164 -2.39 -1.99 13.43
CA VAL A 164 -1.25 -1.68 12.56
C VAL A 164 -0.30 -0.70 13.23
N ARG A 165 1.01 -0.78 12.92
CA ARG A 165 2.04 0.15 13.43
C ARG A 165 1.68 1.61 13.12
N ASP A 166 2.15 2.51 13.98
CA ASP A 166 1.87 3.93 13.86
C ASP A 166 2.68 4.57 12.71
N SER A 167 2.00 5.07 11.69
CA SER A 167 2.61 5.86 10.61
C SER A 167 2.93 7.30 11.08
N ASN A 168 2.11 7.82 12.00
CA ASN A 168 2.30 9.10 12.66
C ASN A 168 2.36 8.88 14.18
N PRO A 169 3.53 8.45 14.74
CA PRO A 169 3.63 8.03 16.14
C PRO A 169 3.18 9.11 17.13
N LEU A 170 3.47 10.37 16.83
CA LEU A 170 3.09 11.48 17.70
C LEU A 170 1.57 11.58 17.84
N TYR A 171 0.85 11.66 16.72
CA TYR A 171 -0.60 11.78 16.73
C TYR A 171 -1.29 10.48 17.18
N ALA A 172 -0.87 9.35 16.64
CA ALA A 172 -1.48 8.05 16.92
C ALA A 172 -1.39 7.67 18.41
N ALA A 173 -0.32 8.08 19.10
CA ALA A 173 -0.18 7.89 20.54
C ALA A 173 -1.28 8.61 21.32
N TYR A 174 -1.55 9.87 21.00
CA TYR A 174 -2.62 10.66 21.62
C TYR A 174 -4.00 10.18 21.22
N TYR A 175 -4.20 9.86 19.94
CA TYR A 175 -5.44 9.27 19.46
C TYR A 175 -5.79 8.00 20.24
N ARG A 176 -4.84 7.08 20.38
CA ARG A 176 -5.01 5.82 21.10
C ARG A 176 -5.32 6.02 22.58
N ALA A 177 -4.67 7.01 23.22
CA ALA A 177 -4.86 7.28 24.64
C ALA A 177 -6.18 7.97 24.96
N TYR A 178 -6.64 8.90 24.10
CA TYR A 178 -7.71 9.82 24.44
C TYR A 178 -8.93 9.79 23.53
N PHE A 179 -8.76 9.50 22.24
CA PHE A 179 -9.83 9.68 21.26
C PHE A 179 -10.44 8.37 20.76
N ARG A 180 -9.71 7.28 20.71
CA ARG A 180 -10.21 6.00 20.18
C ARG A 180 -11.49 5.52 20.88
N HIS A 181 -11.64 5.86 22.16
CA HIS A 181 -12.79 5.47 22.98
C HIS A 181 -14.09 6.19 22.57
N LEU A 182 -14.00 7.26 21.77
CA LEU A 182 -15.15 7.94 21.21
C LEU A 182 -15.82 7.13 20.09
N GLY A 183 -15.14 6.08 19.60
CA GLY A 183 -15.62 5.25 18.50
C GLY A 183 -15.61 5.98 17.15
N THR A 184 -16.43 5.49 16.24
CA THR A 184 -16.75 6.09 14.94
C THR A 184 -18.25 6.44 14.91
N GLY A 185 -18.75 7.04 13.84
CA GLY A 185 -20.18 7.38 13.73
C GLY A 185 -20.62 7.43 12.27
N GLU A 186 -21.86 7.07 12.06
CA GLU A 186 -22.50 6.99 10.74
C GLU A 186 -23.07 8.34 10.29
N ASP A 187 -23.43 9.24 11.24
CA ASP A 187 -23.99 10.56 10.92
C ASP A 187 -22.89 11.55 10.51
N GLY A 188 -22.50 11.55 9.24
CA GLY A 188 -21.56 12.50 8.65
C GLY A 188 -22.17 13.90 8.49
N TRP A 189 -21.36 14.95 8.73
CA TRP A 189 -21.71 16.36 8.50
C TRP A 189 -20.54 17.17 7.94
N LEU A 190 -19.39 16.54 7.80
CA LEU A 190 -18.19 17.09 7.16
C LEU A 190 -17.99 16.40 5.82
N LYS A 191 -17.62 17.16 4.82
CA LYS A 191 -17.31 16.59 3.50
C LYS A 191 -16.21 15.54 3.57
N ASN A 192 -16.35 14.50 2.76
CA ASN A 192 -15.34 13.47 2.62
C ASN A 192 -14.04 14.06 2.05
N PRO A 193 -12.88 13.89 2.70
CA PRO A 193 -11.63 14.46 2.22
C PRO A 193 -11.04 13.71 1.01
N PHE A 194 -11.59 12.54 0.64
CA PHE A 194 -11.07 11.69 -0.43
C PHE A 194 -11.89 11.75 -1.73
N GLY A 195 -13.05 12.39 -1.73
CA GLY A 195 -13.86 12.54 -2.93
C GLY A 195 -15.21 13.19 -2.65
N ASP A 196 -15.64 14.06 -3.53
CA ASP A 196 -16.89 14.83 -3.37
C ASP A 196 -18.14 13.92 -3.37
N ASN A 197 -18.08 12.75 -4.01
CA ASN A 197 -19.18 11.77 -4.02
C ASN A 197 -19.04 10.68 -2.93
N GLY A 198 -18.04 10.78 -2.06
CA GLY A 198 -17.93 9.91 -0.89
C GLY A 198 -18.93 10.32 0.19
N PRO A 199 -19.32 9.39 1.08
CA PRO A 199 -20.22 9.70 2.19
C PRO A 199 -19.61 10.76 3.11
N ASP A 200 -20.43 11.68 3.60
CA ASP A 200 -20.00 12.65 4.60
C ASP A 200 -19.45 11.95 5.84
N VAL A 201 -18.47 12.55 6.47
CA VAL A 201 -17.80 12.01 7.67
C VAL A 201 -18.09 12.88 8.88
N ASN A 202 -17.98 12.35 10.09
CA ASN A 202 -18.04 13.15 11.30
C ASN A 202 -16.63 13.38 11.90
N LEU A 203 -16.56 14.21 12.94
CA LEU A 203 -15.28 14.54 13.58
C LEU A 203 -14.54 13.30 14.12
N ARG A 204 -15.25 12.28 14.62
CA ARG A 204 -14.61 11.06 15.16
C ARG A 204 -13.92 10.27 14.05
N ASN A 205 -14.53 10.18 12.88
CA ASN A 205 -13.97 9.53 11.69
C ASN A 205 -12.75 10.30 11.17
N TYR A 206 -12.82 11.64 11.18
CA TYR A 206 -11.65 12.50 10.88
C TYR A 206 -10.49 12.25 11.85
N LEU A 207 -10.76 12.18 13.15
CA LEU A 207 -9.73 11.87 14.14
C LEU A 207 -9.10 10.48 13.90
N ARG A 208 -9.89 9.51 13.45
CA ARG A 208 -9.36 8.18 13.07
C ARG A 208 -8.48 8.26 11.84
N LEU A 209 -8.93 8.95 10.80
CA LEU A 209 -8.19 9.18 9.54
C LEU A 209 -6.83 9.83 9.79
N LEU A 210 -6.72 10.82 10.68
CA LEU A 210 -5.47 11.53 10.96
C LEU A 210 -4.35 10.64 11.55
N ASN A 211 -4.63 9.38 11.90
CA ASN A 211 -3.57 8.42 12.21
C ASN A 211 -2.71 8.08 10.96
N PHE A 212 -3.22 8.30 9.76
CA PHE A 212 -2.57 7.97 8.48
C PHE A 212 -2.08 6.52 8.41
N LYS A 213 -2.81 5.60 9.03
CA LYS A 213 -2.56 4.17 8.92
C LYS A 213 -3.30 3.62 7.72
N ALA A 214 -2.71 2.64 7.08
CA ALA A 214 -3.34 1.97 5.95
C ALA A 214 -2.85 0.52 5.82
N ASN A 215 -3.73 -0.36 5.40
CA ASN A 215 -3.38 -1.60 4.73
C ASN A 215 -3.22 -1.30 3.23
N HIS A 216 -1.99 -0.98 2.81
CA HIS A 216 -1.71 -0.48 1.47
C HIS A 216 -1.43 -1.58 0.44
N ARG A 217 -1.86 -2.82 0.71
CA ARG A 217 -1.65 -3.97 -0.17
C ARG A 217 -2.56 -3.91 -1.40
N LYS A 218 -2.14 -4.58 -2.47
CA LYS A 218 -2.88 -4.75 -3.71
C LYS A 218 -2.51 -6.11 -4.29
N VAL A 219 -3.14 -7.12 -3.74
CA VAL A 219 -2.85 -8.53 -3.97
C VAL A 219 -4.11 -9.24 -4.44
N LEU A 220 -3.98 -10.11 -5.41
CA LEU A 220 -5.00 -11.09 -5.77
C LEU A 220 -4.36 -12.47 -5.79
N ILE A 221 -4.97 -13.42 -5.11
CA ILE A 221 -4.56 -14.83 -5.07
C ILE A 221 -5.75 -15.69 -5.46
N THR A 222 -5.53 -16.62 -6.35
CA THR A 222 -6.50 -17.64 -6.76
C THR A 222 -5.86 -19.02 -6.74
N ASP A 223 -6.62 -20.06 -6.94
CA ASP A 223 -6.09 -21.41 -7.17
C ASP A 223 -5.16 -21.50 -8.40
N GLY A 224 -5.22 -20.54 -9.32
CA GLY A 224 -4.33 -20.45 -10.49
C GLY A 224 -2.99 -19.73 -10.27
N GLY A 225 -2.84 -18.95 -9.19
CA GLY A 225 -1.64 -18.15 -8.94
C GLY A 225 -1.92 -16.82 -8.23
N ALA A 226 -0.99 -15.88 -8.31
CA ALA A 226 -1.09 -14.59 -7.65
C ALA A 226 -0.65 -13.42 -8.52
N ILE A 227 -1.18 -12.23 -8.23
CA ILE A 227 -0.71 -10.92 -8.68
C ILE A 227 -0.42 -10.05 -7.47
N VAL A 228 0.77 -9.45 -7.42
CA VAL A 228 1.14 -8.36 -6.51
C VAL A 228 1.33 -7.10 -7.33
N SER A 229 0.62 -6.02 -6.99
CA SER A 229 0.51 -4.84 -7.86
C SER A 229 0.74 -3.51 -7.11
N SER A 230 1.00 -2.47 -7.87
CA SER A 230 0.85 -1.08 -7.41
C SER A 230 -0.54 -0.51 -7.72
N ALA A 231 -1.30 -1.13 -8.63
CA ALA A 231 -2.61 -0.67 -9.10
C ALA A 231 -3.73 -0.89 -8.08
N ASN A 232 -4.62 0.08 -7.95
CA ASN A 232 -5.90 -0.07 -7.25
C ASN A 232 -7.03 -0.18 -8.28
N PRO A 233 -8.01 -1.08 -8.10
CA PRO A 233 -9.25 -1.09 -8.89
C PRO A 233 -10.22 0.01 -8.39
N HIS A 234 -9.73 1.22 -8.26
CA HIS A 234 -10.43 2.43 -7.85
C HIS A 234 -10.62 3.30 -9.08
N ASP A 235 -11.83 3.82 -9.31
CA ASP A 235 -12.16 4.47 -10.57
C ASP A 235 -11.26 5.66 -10.89
N ALA A 236 -11.03 6.57 -9.94
CA ALA A 236 -10.14 7.70 -10.15
C ALA A 236 -8.66 7.34 -10.30
N SER A 237 -8.28 6.09 -10.03
CA SER A 237 -6.91 5.57 -10.23
C SER A 237 -6.75 4.80 -11.53
N SER A 238 -7.80 4.67 -12.34
CA SER A 238 -7.83 3.77 -13.51
C SER A 238 -6.79 4.10 -14.58
N TRP A 239 -6.36 5.34 -14.66
CA TRP A 239 -5.39 5.81 -15.64
C TRP A 239 -3.97 5.96 -15.11
N HIS A 240 -3.75 5.59 -13.83
CA HIS A 240 -2.41 5.65 -13.26
C HIS A 240 -1.46 4.66 -13.93
N SER A 241 -0.21 5.08 -14.12
CA SER A 241 0.84 4.17 -14.57
C SER A 241 1.30 3.29 -13.41
N ASN A 242 1.15 1.99 -13.58
CA ASN A 242 1.37 0.99 -12.53
C ASN A 242 2.23 -0.17 -12.99
N ILE A 243 2.69 -0.99 -12.03
CA ILE A 243 3.34 -2.28 -12.29
C ILE A 243 2.67 -3.40 -11.49
N ALA A 244 2.81 -4.63 -11.97
CA ALA A 244 2.47 -5.82 -11.21
C ALA A 244 3.41 -6.99 -11.56
N PHE A 245 3.53 -7.91 -10.59
CA PHE A 245 4.15 -9.22 -10.80
C PHE A 245 3.09 -10.30 -10.66
N GLN A 246 2.93 -11.07 -11.71
CA GLN A 246 2.09 -12.27 -11.73
C GLN A 246 2.99 -13.51 -11.68
N PHE A 247 2.63 -14.46 -10.83
CA PHE A 247 3.38 -15.71 -10.70
C PHE A 247 2.51 -16.84 -10.13
N SER A 248 2.99 -18.07 -10.29
CA SER A 248 2.47 -19.25 -9.63
C SER A 248 3.61 -20.08 -9.03
N GLY A 249 3.32 -21.16 -8.32
CA GLY A 249 4.32 -21.98 -7.63
C GLY A 249 4.38 -21.75 -6.13
N GLU A 250 5.44 -22.20 -5.47
CA GLU A 250 5.55 -22.21 -4.01
C GLU A 250 5.46 -20.81 -3.38
N ALA A 251 5.94 -19.76 -4.04
CA ALA A 251 5.88 -18.39 -3.55
C ALA A 251 4.45 -17.92 -3.23
N VAL A 252 3.44 -18.45 -3.93
CA VAL A 252 2.03 -18.13 -3.69
C VAL A 252 1.56 -18.60 -2.31
N LYS A 253 2.07 -19.73 -1.80
CA LYS A 253 1.74 -20.22 -0.44
C LYS A 253 2.21 -19.22 0.62
N TYR A 254 3.40 -18.66 0.45
CA TYR A 254 3.95 -17.68 1.38
C TYR A 254 3.18 -16.37 1.34
N LEU A 255 2.80 -15.93 0.14
CA LEU A 255 1.95 -14.75 -0.03
C LEU A 255 0.57 -14.97 0.63
N LEU A 256 -0.07 -16.10 0.37
CA LEU A 256 -1.34 -16.47 1.01
C LEU A 256 -1.23 -16.48 2.54
N GLY A 257 -0.13 -16.99 3.09
CA GLY A 257 0.15 -16.95 4.53
C GLY A 257 0.21 -15.53 5.09
N ALA A 258 0.86 -14.61 4.37
CA ALA A 258 0.96 -13.20 4.74
C ALA A 258 -0.41 -12.49 4.72
N GLU A 259 -1.26 -12.79 3.73
CA GLU A 259 -2.62 -12.21 3.65
C GLU A 259 -3.57 -12.81 4.71
N LYS A 260 -3.43 -14.11 5.01
CA LYS A 260 -4.14 -14.74 6.14
C LYS A 260 -3.79 -14.09 7.48
N ALA A 261 -2.54 -13.65 7.68
CA ALA A 261 -2.14 -12.91 8.88
C ALA A 261 -2.84 -11.55 8.97
N VAL A 262 -3.08 -10.86 7.84
CA VAL A 262 -3.86 -9.60 7.81
C VAL A 262 -5.32 -9.85 8.22
N ALA A 263 -5.94 -10.88 7.68
CA ALA A 263 -7.29 -11.28 8.07
C ALA A 263 -7.35 -11.64 9.56
N ALA A 264 -6.37 -12.41 10.06
CA ALA A 264 -6.33 -12.88 11.44
C ALA A 264 -6.22 -11.75 12.45
N PHE A 265 -5.32 -10.78 12.25
CA PHE A 265 -5.25 -9.64 13.17
C PHE A 265 -6.48 -8.74 13.06
N SER A 266 -7.19 -8.77 11.93
CA SER A 266 -8.49 -8.10 11.74
C SER A 266 -9.68 -8.88 12.31
N GLY A 267 -9.42 -10.02 12.96
CA GLY A 267 -10.43 -10.79 13.68
C GLY A 267 -11.06 -11.91 12.87
N VAL A 268 -10.56 -12.22 11.68
CA VAL A 268 -11.09 -13.27 10.80
C VAL A 268 -10.03 -14.32 10.51
N GLN A 269 -10.29 -15.57 10.87
CA GLN A 269 -9.45 -16.70 10.49
C GLN A 269 -9.91 -17.26 9.14
N ILE A 270 -8.97 -17.42 8.20
CA ILE A 270 -9.21 -18.04 6.88
C ILE A 270 -8.51 -19.41 6.90
N GLU A 271 -9.23 -20.45 7.30
CA GLU A 271 -8.71 -21.82 7.44
C GLU A 271 -9.01 -22.69 6.22
N ASP A 272 -10.07 -22.39 5.51
CA ASP A 272 -10.65 -23.19 4.42
C ASP A 272 -10.05 -22.89 3.04
N VAL A 273 -8.95 -22.16 2.97
CA VAL A 273 -8.22 -21.82 1.74
C VAL A 273 -6.81 -22.38 1.77
N GLU A 274 -6.44 -23.17 0.78
CA GLU A 274 -5.09 -23.70 0.60
C GLU A 274 -4.67 -23.58 -0.87
N TYR A 275 -3.48 -23.05 -1.12
CA TYR A 275 -2.93 -23.02 -2.47
C TYR A 275 -2.13 -24.30 -2.74
N ARG A 276 -2.42 -24.95 -3.86
CA ARG A 276 -1.72 -26.15 -4.34
C ARG A 276 -1.09 -25.84 -5.68
N PRO A 277 0.26 -25.77 -5.78
CA PRO A 277 0.93 -25.52 -7.05
C PRO A 277 0.56 -26.63 -8.04
N GLY A 278 0.11 -26.22 -9.22
CA GLY A 278 -0.04 -27.16 -10.34
C GLY A 278 1.30 -27.62 -10.91
N PRO A 279 1.30 -28.64 -11.79
CA PRO A 279 2.49 -29.00 -12.55
C PRO A 279 2.86 -27.85 -13.48
N THR A 280 4.09 -27.37 -13.39
CA THR A 280 4.49 -26.12 -14.07
C THR A 280 5.93 -26.19 -14.57
N GLU A 281 6.18 -25.53 -15.70
CA GLU A 281 7.53 -25.30 -16.17
C GLU A 281 8.26 -24.34 -15.21
N VAL A 282 9.23 -24.85 -14.50
CA VAL A 282 10.06 -24.10 -13.57
C VAL A 282 11.10 -23.30 -14.38
N ARG A 283 11.28 -22.03 -14.07
CA ARG A 283 12.46 -21.26 -14.50
C ARG A 283 13.57 -21.47 -13.47
N PRO A 284 14.56 -22.30 -13.75
CA PRO A 284 15.55 -22.68 -12.74
C PRO A 284 16.51 -21.54 -12.37
N ASP A 285 16.56 -20.48 -13.17
CA ASP A 285 17.40 -19.30 -13.03
C ASP A 285 16.70 -18.10 -12.35
N THR A 286 15.45 -18.28 -11.96
CA THR A 286 14.65 -17.19 -11.37
C THR A 286 14.01 -17.63 -10.06
N GLU A 287 14.23 -16.84 -9.02
CA GLU A 287 13.64 -17.02 -7.69
C GLU A 287 12.75 -15.83 -7.33
N VAL A 288 11.70 -16.08 -6.57
CA VAL A 288 10.82 -15.06 -6.01
C VAL A 288 10.85 -15.13 -4.49
N LEU A 289 10.94 -13.97 -3.85
CA LEU A 289 10.76 -13.78 -2.42
C LEU A 289 9.54 -12.90 -2.18
N VAL A 290 8.70 -13.31 -1.24
CA VAL A 290 7.62 -12.47 -0.72
C VAL A 290 8.16 -11.64 0.43
N LEU A 291 8.03 -10.33 0.33
CA LEU A 291 8.48 -9.35 1.32
C LEU A 291 7.31 -8.52 1.81
N THR A 292 7.17 -8.35 3.13
CA THR A 292 6.12 -7.51 3.70
C THR A 292 6.69 -6.58 4.77
N GLU A 293 6.03 -5.44 4.98
CA GLU A 293 6.36 -4.43 5.98
C GLU A 293 7.83 -3.95 5.87
N ASP A 294 8.56 -3.91 7.00
CA ASP A 294 9.96 -3.46 7.05
C ASP A 294 10.96 -4.35 6.29
N LYS A 295 10.59 -5.60 5.97
CA LYS A 295 11.42 -6.49 5.16
C LYS A 295 11.62 -5.99 3.74
N ILE A 296 10.67 -5.24 3.19
CA ILE A 296 10.80 -4.56 1.89
C ILE A 296 11.96 -3.55 1.94
N ARG A 297 11.95 -2.66 2.93
CA ARG A 297 13.02 -1.68 3.15
C ARG A 297 14.38 -2.35 3.36
N ASP A 298 14.42 -3.36 4.23
CA ASP A 298 15.65 -4.06 4.58
C ASP A 298 16.28 -4.71 3.35
N LYS A 299 15.47 -5.34 2.50
CA LYS A 299 15.95 -5.98 1.26
C LYS A 299 16.39 -4.95 0.20
N ILE A 300 15.70 -3.84 0.07
CA ILE A 300 16.12 -2.73 -0.80
C ILE A 300 17.50 -2.20 -0.36
N LEU A 301 17.65 -1.91 0.93
CA LEU A 301 18.90 -1.40 1.48
C LEU A 301 20.06 -2.39 1.35
N GLU A 302 19.82 -3.69 1.58
CA GLU A 302 20.80 -4.76 1.38
C GLU A 302 21.34 -4.74 -0.05
N ASN A 303 20.45 -4.69 -1.04
CA ASN A 303 20.83 -4.72 -2.45
C ASN A 303 21.50 -3.43 -2.91
N ILE A 304 21.08 -2.25 -2.48
CA ILE A 304 21.76 -1.00 -2.79
C ILE A 304 23.17 -0.98 -2.18
N LYS A 305 23.32 -1.44 -0.93
CA LYS A 305 24.62 -1.50 -0.24
C LYS A 305 25.59 -2.47 -0.89
N SER A 306 25.10 -3.57 -1.48
CA SER A 306 25.93 -4.57 -2.16
C SER A 306 26.31 -4.20 -3.60
N ALA A 307 25.68 -3.17 -4.19
CA ALA A 307 26.03 -2.69 -5.52
C ALA A 307 27.41 -2.02 -5.53
N ALA A 308 28.22 -2.32 -6.56
CA ALA A 308 29.60 -1.90 -6.73
C ALA A 308 29.77 -1.14 -8.05
N GLU A 309 31.01 -0.67 -8.30
CA GLU A 309 31.37 0.00 -9.55
C GLU A 309 31.06 -0.88 -10.77
N GLY A 310 30.38 -0.30 -11.76
CA GLY A 310 29.93 -0.98 -12.97
C GLY A 310 28.56 -1.60 -12.88
N ASP A 311 27.96 -1.70 -11.69
CA ASP A 311 26.56 -2.07 -11.52
C ASP A 311 25.63 -0.89 -11.85
N ARG A 312 24.33 -1.20 -12.08
CA ARG A 312 23.33 -0.18 -12.36
C ARG A 312 22.11 -0.35 -11.47
N ILE A 313 21.57 0.77 -10.99
CA ILE A 313 20.31 0.85 -10.24
C ILE A 313 19.33 1.68 -11.04
N ASP A 314 18.17 1.10 -11.37
CA ASP A 314 17.02 1.76 -11.98
C ASP A 314 15.90 1.86 -10.95
N LEU A 315 15.36 3.04 -10.70
CA LEU A 315 14.27 3.28 -9.74
C LEU A 315 13.11 4.01 -10.43
N GLY A 316 11.91 3.46 -10.32
CA GLY A 316 10.65 4.11 -10.69
C GLY A 316 9.76 4.27 -9.46
N MET A 317 9.42 5.52 -9.06
CA MET A 317 8.77 5.74 -7.78
C MET A 317 7.73 6.85 -7.77
N PHE A 318 6.55 6.53 -7.19
CA PHE A 318 5.49 7.50 -6.95
C PHE A 318 5.85 8.49 -5.82
N TYR A 319 6.23 7.99 -4.64
CA TYR A 319 6.76 8.80 -3.52
C TYR A 319 8.09 8.26 -3.05
N LEU A 320 9.11 9.10 -2.99
CA LEU A 320 10.44 8.76 -2.50
C LEU A 320 10.84 9.71 -1.37
N ALA A 321 10.67 9.25 -0.13
CA ALA A 321 10.93 10.05 1.06
C ALA A 321 11.80 9.34 2.10
N HIS A 322 12.04 8.02 1.97
CA HIS A 322 12.77 7.25 2.96
C HIS A 322 14.24 7.65 3.00
N ARG A 323 14.64 8.32 4.10
CA ARG A 323 15.95 8.97 4.24
C ARG A 323 17.15 8.03 4.04
N GLU A 324 17.07 6.82 4.60
CA GLU A 324 18.18 5.86 4.46
C GLU A 324 18.33 5.38 3.02
N ILE A 325 17.22 5.13 2.30
CA ILE A 325 17.27 4.74 0.88
C ILE A 325 17.87 5.87 0.05
N ILE A 326 17.44 7.12 0.23
CA ILE A 326 18.00 8.29 -0.46
C ILE A 326 19.50 8.38 -0.22
N ASN A 327 19.95 8.29 1.04
CA ASN A 327 21.37 8.35 1.39
C ASN A 327 22.18 7.19 0.76
N GLN A 328 21.64 5.96 0.75
CA GLN A 328 22.32 4.81 0.18
C GLN A 328 22.42 4.89 -1.35
N LEU A 329 21.45 5.47 -2.04
CA LEU A 329 21.53 5.73 -3.48
C LEU A 329 22.63 6.75 -3.82
N ILE A 330 22.77 7.81 -3.01
CA ILE A 330 23.87 8.79 -3.17
C ILE A 330 25.23 8.11 -2.95
N LEU A 331 25.35 7.32 -1.88
CA LEU A 331 26.58 6.58 -1.61
C LEU A 331 26.88 5.52 -2.68
N ALA A 332 25.87 4.90 -3.30
CA ALA A 332 26.06 3.99 -4.41
C ALA A 332 26.63 4.71 -5.63
N ALA A 333 26.11 5.88 -5.97
CA ALA A 333 26.66 6.71 -7.06
C ALA A 333 28.11 7.14 -6.79
N ASP A 334 28.46 7.42 -5.51
CA ASP A 334 29.83 7.73 -5.12
C ASP A 334 30.79 6.53 -5.25
N ARG A 335 30.26 5.29 -5.12
CA ARG A 335 31.01 4.05 -5.37
C ARG A 335 31.16 3.70 -6.85
N GLY A 336 30.61 4.51 -7.77
CA GLY A 336 30.68 4.27 -9.22
C GLY A 336 29.51 3.42 -9.78
N VAL A 337 28.45 3.24 -9.01
CA VAL A 337 27.21 2.62 -9.51
C VAL A 337 26.46 3.63 -10.39
N GLU A 338 25.99 3.20 -11.56
CA GLU A 338 25.10 4.01 -12.40
C GLU A 338 23.71 4.05 -11.77
N VAL A 339 23.23 5.22 -11.34
CA VAL A 339 21.91 5.38 -10.70
C VAL A 339 20.99 6.22 -11.58
N ARG A 340 19.87 5.64 -12.02
CA ARG A 340 18.86 6.29 -12.85
C ARG A 340 17.51 6.23 -12.14
N ILE A 341 16.82 7.37 -12.05
CA ILE A 341 15.60 7.53 -11.29
C ILE A 341 14.52 8.19 -12.16
N ILE A 342 13.34 7.59 -12.21
CA ILE A 342 12.12 8.22 -12.74
C ILE A 342 11.16 8.46 -11.57
N LEU A 343 10.74 9.70 -11.39
CA LEU A 343 9.86 10.10 -10.32
C LEU A 343 8.53 10.63 -10.87
N ASP A 344 7.45 10.36 -10.12
CA ASP A 344 6.21 11.11 -10.29
C ASP A 344 6.44 12.58 -9.93
N PRO A 345 5.95 13.54 -10.71
CA PRO A 345 6.10 14.97 -10.42
C PRO A 345 5.32 15.40 -9.17
N ASN A 346 4.47 14.52 -8.61
CA ASN A 346 3.55 14.76 -7.49
C ASN A 346 2.71 16.04 -7.68
N LYS A 347 2.21 16.21 -8.88
CA LYS A 347 1.35 17.34 -9.26
C LYS A 347 -0.13 17.01 -9.12
N ASP A 348 -0.51 15.76 -9.40
CA ASP A 348 -1.90 15.34 -9.54
C ASP A 348 -2.31 14.38 -8.43
N ALA A 349 -3.53 14.53 -7.92
CA ALA A 349 -4.17 13.62 -7.00
C ALA A 349 -5.68 13.65 -7.18
N PHE A 350 -6.23 12.70 -7.95
CA PHE A 350 -7.68 12.54 -8.11
C PHE A 350 -8.39 13.85 -8.47
N GLY A 351 -7.79 14.63 -9.40
CA GLY A 351 -8.28 15.93 -9.79
C GLY A 351 -7.83 17.13 -8.95
N PHE A 352 -7.04 16.90 -7.89
CA PHE A 352 -6.45 17.99 -7.10
C PHE A 352 -5.00 18.24 -7.50
N GLU A 353 -4.61 19.50 -7.61
CA GLU A 353 -3.23 19.89 -7.86
C GLU A 353 -2.42 19.83 -6.56
N LYS A 354 -1.25 19.19 -6.63
CA LYS A 354 -0.26 19.07 -5.55
C LYS A 354 0.97 19.94 -5.82
N ASN A 355 1.81 20.08 -4.79
CA ASN A 355 2.98 20.97 -4.79
C ASN A 355 4.33 20.28 -5.05
N GLY A 356 4.34 19.02 -5.48
CA GLY A 356 5.54 18.26 -5.80
C GLY A 356 6.27 17.59 -4.64
N ILE A 357 5.69 17.59 -3.44
CA ILE A 357 6.25 16.94 -2.25
C ILE A 357 5.86 15.45 -2.23
N PRO A 358 6.79 14.49 -1.90
CA PRO A 358 8.18 14.70 -1.46
C PRO A 358 9.23 14.66 -2.58
N ASN A 359 8.86 14.31 -3.82
CA ASN A 359 9.81 13.95 -4.86
C ASN A 359 10.66 15.15 -5.32
N ARG A 360 10.12 16.38 -5.29
CA ARG A 360 10.89 17.57 -5.67
C ARG A 360 12.10 17.78 -4.74
N GLN A 361 11.93 17.58 -3.43
CA GLN A 361 13.00 17.68 -2.46
C GLN A 361 14.03 16.54 -2.63
N ALA A 362 13.56 15.31 -2.82
CA ALA A 362 14.43 14.17 -3.05
C ALA A 362 15.26 14.34 -4.34
N ALA A 363 14.65 14.80 -5.43
CA ALA A 363 15.34 15.06 -6.69
C ALA A 363 16.43 16.13 -6.56
N ALA A 364 16.11 17.26 -5.88
CA ALA A 364 17.08 18.31 -5.64
C ALA A 364 18.29 17.78 -4.83
N GLU A 365 18.03 17.01 -3.79
CA GLU A 365 19.08 16.41 -2.95
C GLU A 365 19.96 15.41 -3.73
N PHE A 366 19.38 14.57 -4.60
CA PHE A 366 20.14 13.68 -5.45
C PHE A 366 21.11 14.45 -6.37
N LEU A 367 20.63 15.50 -7.03
CA LEU A 367 21.44 16.30 -7.94
C LEU A 367 22.57 17.02 -7.19
N GLU A 368 22.27 17.64 -6.06
CA GLU A 368 23.24 18.38 -5.26
C GLU A 368 24.31 17.47 -4.64
N LYS A 369 23.86 16.45 -3.89
CA LYS A 369 24.79 15.62 -3.09
C LYS A 369 25.56 14.59 -3.92
N SER A 370 25.04 14.15 -5.06
CA SER A 370 25.80 13.26 -5.94
C SER A 370 26.74 14.01 -6.90
N GLY A 371 26.71 15.36 -6.91
CA GLY A 371 27.45 16.15 -7.89
C GLY A 371 27.01 15.86 -9.33
N GLY A 372 25.75 15.54 -9.54
CA GLY A 372 25.15 15.24 -10.84
C GLY A 372 25.41 13.81 -11.36
N LYS A 373 25.96 12.91 -10.55
CA LYS A 373 26.18 11.50 -10.93
C LYS A 373 24.86 10.72 -11.04
N ILE A 374 23.86 11.06 -10.24
CA ILE A 374 22.52 10.44 -10.29
C ILE A 374 21.69 11.10 -11.38
N GLN A 375 21.15 10.31 -12.30
CA GLN A 375 20.25 10.78 -13.34
C GLN A 375 18.81 10.76 -12.83
N VAL A 376 18.18 11.93 -12.73
CA VAL A 376 16.77 12.05 -12.32
C VAL A 376 15.93 12.54 -13.48
N ARG A 377 14.80 11.87 -13.75
CA ARG A 377 13.80 12.29 -14.73
C ARG A 377 12.42 12.30 -14.10
N TRP A 378 11.55 13.18 -14.64
CA TRP A 378 10.15 13.24 -14.28
C TRP A 378 9.33 12.45 -15.30
N TYR A 379 8.39 11.67 -14.80
CA TYR A 379 7.39 11.07 -15.67
C TYR A 379 6.48 12.18 -16.20
N LEU A 380 6.11 12.12 -17.49
CA LEU A 380 5.21 13.08 -18.10
C LEU A 380 3.76 12.65 -17.81
N THR A 381 3.14 13.27 -16.81
CA THR A 381 1.74 13.03 -16.43
C THR A 381 0.78 13.93 -17.23
N HIS A 382 -0.45 13.44 -17.44
CA HIS A 382 -1.54 14.10 -18.17
C HIS A 382 -2.82 14.18 -17.30
N GLY A 383 -2.67 14.33 -15.97
CA GLY A 383 -3.73 14.30 -14.97
C GLY A 383 -3.74 13.03 -14.11
N GLU A 384 -3.06 11.98 -14.56
CA GLU A 384 -2.85 10.74 -13.82
C GLU A 384 -1.55 10.78 -12.99
N GLN A 385 -1.29 9.71 -12.20
CA GLN A 385 -0.08 9.55 -11.41
C GLN A 385 0.83 8.47 -12.02
N TYR A 386 2.14 8.70 -11.98
CA TYR A 386 3.13 7.63 -12.13
C TYR A 386 3.20 6.84 -10.81
N HIS A 387 2.20 5.98 -10.60
CA HIS A 387 1.98 5.28 -9.34
C HIS A 387 2.83 4.00 -9.20
N THR A 388 3.88 3.89 -9.99
CA THR A 388 4.84 2.79 -9.98
C THR A 388 5.71 2.80 -8.72
N LYS A 389 6.08 1.60 -8.24
CA LYS A 389 7.04 1.39 -7.16
C LYS A 389 7.89 0.18 -7.51
N ILE A 390 9.04 0.46 -8.12
CA ILE A 390 9.97 -0.57 -8.55
C ILE A 390 11.42 -0.10 -8.43
N ILE A 391 12.29 -1.00 -8.02
CA ILE A 391 13.73 -0.84 -8.10
C ILE A 391 14.33 -2.07 -8.77
N GLY A 392 15.19 -1.85 -9.75
CA GLY A 392 16.01 -2.87 -10.39
C GLY A 392 17.47 -2.63 -10.05
N ILE A 393 18.15 -3.65 -9.57
CA ILE A 393 19.60 -3.64 -9.31
C ILE A 393 20.23 -4.66 -10.26
N HIS A 394 20.99 -4.16 -11.23
CA HIS A 394 21.62 -4.95 -12.29
C HIS A 394 23.10 -5.10 -11.98
N LYS A 395 23.48 -6.29 -11.55
CA LYS A 395 24.88 -6.69 -11.32
C LYS A 395 25.36 -7.54 -12.50
N LYS A 396 26.65 -7.82 -12.54
CA LYS A 396 27.26 -8.58 -13.63
C LYS A 396 26.55 -9.93 -13.89
N ASP A 397 26.24 -10.67 -12.84
CA ASP A 397 25.74 -12.05 -12.94
C ASP A 397 24.30 -12.21 -12.39
N GLU A 398 23.70 -11.13 -11.88
CA GLU A 398 22.40 -11.16 -11.23
C GLU A 398 21.61 -9.87 -11.51
N THR A 399 20.32 -10.00 -11.69
CA THR A 399 19.39 -8.87 -11.65
C THR A 399 18.36 -9.10 -10.56
N VAL A 400 18.25 -8.14 -9.63
CA VAL A 400 17.24 -8.15 -8.57
C VAL A 400 16.20 -7.10 -8.90
N LEU A 401 14.92 -7.51 -8.99
CA LEU A 401 13.78 -6.60 -9.12
C LEU A 401 12.95 -6.65 -7.83
N ILE A 402 12.70 -5.50 -7.23
CA ILE A 402 11.80 -5.38 -6.07
C ILE A 402 10.71 -4.38 -6.42
N GLY A 403 9.46 -4.81 -6.33
CA GLY A 403 8.32 -3.95 -6.64
C GLY A 403 7.02 -4.45 -6.03
N GLY A 404 5.99 -3.61 -6.09
CA GLY A 404 4.68 -3.88 -5.51
C GLY A 404 3.98 -2.61 -5.04
N SER A 405 3.46 -2.60 -3.80
CA SER A 405 2.63 -1.50 -3.29
C SER A 405 3.35 -0.51 -2.36
N ALA A 406 4.58 -0.78 -1.91
CA ALA A 406 5.29 0.05 -0.93
C ALA A 406 5.86 1.35 -1.55
N ASN A 407 5.55 2.51 -0.91
CA ASN A 407 6.11 3.81 -1.26
C ASN A 407 7.43 4.07 -0.53
#